data_ff6b9382cb2676e1924188b81a17a123
#
_entry.id   ff6b9382cb2676e1924188b81a17a123
#
_cell.length_a   1.000
_cell.length_b   1.000
_cell.length_c   1.000
_cell.angle_alpha   90.00
_cell.angle_beta   90.00
_cell.angle_gamma   90.00
#
_symmetry.space_group_name_H-M   'P 1'
#
loop_
_entity.id
_entity.type
_entity.pdbx_description
1 polymer ?
#
loop_
_entity_poly.entity_id
_entity_poly.type
_entity_poly.pdbx_seq_one_letter_code
_entity_poly.pdbx_strand_id
1 'polypeptide(L)'
;MKMLYEGKAKQVFLTENPQEYIVHYKDDATAFNGEKKAQIAGKGKLNNAISNHIFTMLEEKGIKTHFIRQINETDVLVKKVTILPLEVIIRNISAGSFCKRLGVEEGIVLSEPIFELCYKRDDLGDPIINDDHAVALNLATRAEIAHMRQETLKINEILKEFFLNANLKLVDFKIEYGRTHDGEVILADEISPDTCRLWDKETNTKLDKDRFRRNLGSVIEGYQEVLERIQ
;
A
#
# COMPACT_ATOMS: atom_id res chain seq x y z
N MET A 1 -11.01 -17.41 16.83
CA MET A 1 -11.26 -16.04 16.31
C MET A 1 -12.39 -16.09 15.28
N LYS A 2 -13.26 -15.08 15.25
CA LYS A 2 -14.34 -14.98 14.25
C LYS A 2 -13.84 -14.11 13.10
N MET A 3 -13.78 -14.67 11.89
CA MET A 3 -13.44 -13.93 10.69
C MET A 3 -14.58 -12.95 10.37
N LEU A 4 -14.19 -11.68 10.12
CA LEU A 4 -15.10 -10.60 9.75
C LEU A 4 -15.15 -10.45 8.22
N TYR A 5 -13.99 -10.48 7.57
CA TYR A 5 -13.84 -10.20 6.14
C TYR A 5 -12.61 -10.93 5.58
N GLU A 6 -12.71 -11.35 4.32
CA GLU A 6 -11.59 -11.87 3.55
C GLU A 6 -11.44 -11.10 2.24
N GLY A 7 -10.25 -10.54 2.06
CA GLY A 7 -9.83 -9.87 0.82
C GLY A 7 -8.89 -10.71 -0.03
N LYS A 8 -8.35 -10.11 -1.08
CA LYS A 8 -7.43 -10.75 -2.02
C LYS A 8 -6.14 -11.25 -1.35
N ALA A 9 -5.57 -10.46 -0.43
CA ALA A 9 -4.28 -10.72 0.20
C ALA A 9 -4.34 -10.85 1.73
N LYS A 10 -5.49 -10.59 2.36
CA LYS A 10 -5.64 -10.52 3.81
C LYS A 10 -6.97 -11.09 4.29
N GLN A 11 -6.97 -11.53 5.53
CA GLN A 11 -8.16 -11.86 6.31
C GLN A 11 -8.21 -10.97 7.55
N VAL A 12 -9.40 -10.51 7.93
CA VAL A 12 -9.62 -9.65 9.10
C VAL A 12 -10.45 -10.41 10.12
N PHE A 13 -10.00 -10.43 11.36
CA PHE A 13 -10.64 -11.13 12.47
C PHE A 13 -11.01 -10.17 13.60
N LEU A 14 -12.13 -10.47 14.25
CA LEU A 14 -12.55 -9.80 15.48
C LEU A 14 -11.65 -10.21 16.64
N THR A 15 -11.38 -9.23 17.53
CA THR A 15 -10.73 -9.47 18.83
C THR A 15 -11.76 -9.37 19.97
N GLU A 16 -11.31 -9.55 21.21
CA GLU A 16 -12.12 -9.26 22.40
C GLU A 16 -12.33 -7.75 22.60
N ASN A 17 -11.39 -6.94 22.13
CA ASN A 17 -11.52 -5.48 22.14
C ASN A 17 -12.29 -5.03 20.88
N PRO A 18 -13.50 -4.45 21.01
CA PRO A 18 -14.30 -4.02 19.86
C PRO A 18 -13.67 -2.89 19.02
N GLN A 19 -12.60 -2.28 19.52
CA GLN A 19 -11.85 -1.21 18.82
C GLN A 19 -10.60 -1.73 18.09
N GLU A 20 -10.40 -3.05 18.04
CA GLU A 20 -9.21 -3.66 17.43
C GLU A 20 -9.58 -4.81 16.51
N TYR A 21 -8.75 -5.03 15.50
CA TYR A 21 -8.82 -6.18 14.62
C TYR A 21 -7.46 -6.89 14.56
N ILE A 22 -7.50 -8.19 14.25
CA ILE A 22 -6.33 -8.93 13.79
C ILE A 22 -6.40 -9.01 12.27
N VAL A 23 -5.33 -8.62 11.59
CA VAL A 23 -5.16 -8.78 10.15
C VAL A 23 -4.14 -9.88 9.90
N HIS A 24 -4.55 -10.90 9.17
CA HIS A 24 -3.71 -12.00 8.71
C HIS A 24 -3.30 -11.78 7.26
N TYR A 25 -2.00 -11.81 6.99
CA TYR A 25 -1.44 -11.70 5.64
C TYR A 25 -1.36 -13.07 4.98
N LYS A 26 -2.02 -13.20 3.81
CA LYS A 26 -2.09 -14.42 3.01
C LYS A 26 -0.92 -14.51 2.04
N ASP A 27 -0.61 -15.73 1.61
CA ASP A 27 0.35 -16.00 0.54
C ASP A 27 -0.24 -15.80 -0.87
N ASP A 28 -1.50 -15.43 -0.96
CA ASP A 28 -2.18 -15.17 -2.23
C ASP A 28 -1.61 -13.93 -2.93
N ALA A 29 -1.26 -14.07 -4.19
CA ALA A 29 -0.88 -12.99 -5.09
C ALA A 29 -1.92 -12.84 -6.19
N THR A 30 -2.42 -11.61 -6.37
CA THR A 30 -3.42 -11.28 -7.38
C THR A 30 -2.97 -10.08 -8.18
N ALA A 31 -3.11 -10.14 -9.50
CA ALA A 31 -2.82 -9.03 -10.40
C ALA A 31 -3.91 -8.93 -11.49
N PHE A 32 -3.98 -7.75 -12.16
CA PHE A 32 -4.92 -7.46 -13.25
C PHE A 32 -6.37 -7.76 -12.85
N ASN A 33 -6.84 -7.16 -11.74
CA ASN A 33 -8.20 -7.33 -11.20
C ASN A 33 -8.64 -8.79 -10.98
N GLY A 34 -7.67 -9.67 -10.65
CA GLY A 34 -7.94 -11.06 -10.35
C GLY A 34 -7.81 -12.02 -11.54
N GLU A 35 -7.46 -11.54 -12.73
CA GLU A 35 -7.17 -12.38 -13.89
C GLU A 35 -5.95 -13.27 -13.67
N LYS A 36 -4.95 -12.77 -12.95
CA LYS A 36 -3.76 -13.54 -12.59
C LYS A 36 -3.75 -13.79 -11.09
N LYS A 37 -3.71 -15.07 -10.70
CA LYS A 37 -3.68 -15.52 -9.30
C LYS A 37 -2.61 -16.58 -9.12
N ALA A 38 -1.94 -16.55 -7.97
CA ALA A 38 -1.03 -17.60 -7.52
C ALA A 38 -0.96 -17.62 -5.99
N GLN A 39 -0.52 -18.73 -5.43
CA GLN A 39 -0.02 -18.78 -4.06
C GLN A 39 1.49 -18.73 -4.09
N ILE A 40 2.09 -17.82 -3.33
CA ILE A 40 3.53 -17.59 -3.25
C ILE A 40 3.93 -17.78 -1.79
N ALA A 41 4.41 -18.96 -1.45
CA ALA A 41 4.75 -19.33 -0.07
C ALA A 41 5.71 -18.32 0.57
N GLY A 42 5.36 -17.83 1.75
CA GLY A 42 6.14 -16.85 2.51
C GLY A 42 5.89 -15.39 2.14
N LYS A 43 5.08 -15.08 1.11
CA LYS A 43 4.77 -13.70 0.71
C LYS A 43 4.08 -12.93 1.84
N GLY A 44 3.10 -13.54 2.49
CA GLY A 44 2.36 -12.94 3.60
C GLY A 44 3.26 -12.56 4.77
N LYS A 45 4.18 -13.46 5.14
CA LYS A 45 5.19 -13.22 6.18
C LYS A 45 6.08 -12.00 5.85
N LEU A 46 6.58 -11.92 4.62
CA LEU A 46 7.44 -10.81 4.19
C LEU A 46 6.68 -9.49 4.15
N ASN A 47 5.48 -9.46 3.57
CA ASN A 47 4.65 -8.26 3.53
C ASN A 47 4.29 -7.77 4.95
N ASN A 48 3.95 -8.68 5.87
CA ASN A 48 3.68 -8.33 7.26
C ASN A 48 4.91 -7.70 7.92
N ALA A 49 6.09 -8.33 7.79
CA ALA A 49 7.33 -7.82 8.40
C ALA A 49 7.71 -6.43 7.85
N ILE A 50 7.69 -6.26 6.52
CA ILE A 50 8.02 -5.00 5.86
C ILE A 50 7.03 -3.90 6.24
N SER A 51 5.72 -4.19 6.19
CA SER A 51 4.69 -3.21 6.52
C SER A 51 4.76 -2.78 7.99
N ASN A 52 4.97 -3.71 8.92
CA ASN A 52 5.11 -3.38 10.34
C ASN A 52 6.34 -2.51 10.61
N HIS A 53 7.47 -2.80 9.96
CA HIS A 53 8.69 -2.00 10.07
C HIS A 53 8.45 -0.56 9.57
N ILE A 54 7.82 -0.42 8.40
CA ILE A 54 7.51 0.89 7.81
C ILE A 54 6.50 1.65 8.67
N PHE A 55 5.45 1.01 9.16
CA PHE A 55 4.45 1.68 9.99
C PHE A 55 5.03 2.16 11.32
N THR A 56 5.88 1.36 11.96
CA THR A 56 6.61 1.78 13.17
C THR A 56 7.45 3.03 12.90
N MET A 57 8.24 3.02 11.83
CA MET A 57 9.06 4.17 11.43
C MET A 57 8.21 5.41 11.11
N LEU A 58 7.08 5.25 10.44
CA LEU A 58 6.17 6.36 10.14
C LEU A 58 5.53 6.95 11.40
N GLU A 59 5.16 6.11 12.39
CA GLU A 59 4.64 6.59 13.68
C GLU A 59 5.69 7.38 14.47
N GLU A 60 6.95 6.96 14.46
CA GLU A 60 8.06 7.71 15.05
C GLU A 60 8.25 9.09 14.39
N LYS A 61 7.86 9.23 13.11
CA LYS A 61 7.87 10.50 12.38
C LYS A 61 6.55 11.28 12.48
N GLY A 62 5.63 10.84 13.35
CA GLY A 62 4.39 11.54 13.67
C GLY A 62 3.26 11.33 12.65
N ILE A 63 3.32 10.28 11.84
CA ILE A 63 2.19 9.82 11.01
C ILE A 63 1.31 8.92 11.86
N LYS A 64 0.00 9.22 11.92
CA LYS A 64 -0.95 8.36 12.63
C LYS A 64 -1.35 7.18 11.77
N THR A 65 -1.22 5.98 12.30
CA THR A 65 -1.56 4.75 11.60
C THR A 65 -2.55 3.87 12.39
N HIS A 66 -3.11 2.89 11.73
CA HIS A 66 -3.92 1.88 12.39
C HIS A 66 -3.08 0.80 13.09
N PHE A 67 -1.78 0.76 12.86
CA PHE A 67 -0.88 -0.24 13.44
C PHE A 67 -0.86 -0.13 14.96
N ILE A 68 -0.84 -1.28 15.65
CA ILE A 68 -0.66 -1.35 17.09
C ILE A 68 0.60 -2.16 17.40
N ARG A 69 0.67 -3.40 16.93
CA ARG A 69 1.84 -4.27 17.11
C ARG A 69 1.76 -5.52 16.24
N GLN A 70 2.88 -6.07 15.89
CA GLN A 70 2.97 -7.42 15.32
C GLN A 70 2.60 -8.46 16.38
N ILE A 71 1.82 -9.47 15.98
CA ILE A 71 1.45 -10.61 16.84
C ILE A 71 2.40 -11.78 16.59
N ASN A 72 2.57 -12.13 15.31
CA ASN A 72 3.46 -13.21 14.85
C ASN A 72 3.94 -12.91 13.43
N GLU A 73 4.49 -13.89 12.73
CA GLU A 73 5.07 -13.72 11.40
C GLU A 73 4.05 -13.26 10.33
N THR A 74 2.77 -13.60 10.49
CA THR A 74 1.71 -13.30 9.50
C THR A 74 0.60 -12.43 10.03
N ASP A 75 0.53 -12.21 11.35
CA ASP A 75 -0.59 -11.51 11.98
C ASP A 75 -0.15 -10.20 12.63
N VAL A 76 -0.97 -9.18 12.45
CA VAL A 76 -0.79 -7.86 13.06
C VAL A 76 -2.07 -7.42 13.78
N LEU A 77 -1.92 -6.81 14.96
CA LEU A 77 -3.00 -6.13 15.66
C LEU A 77 -3.09 -4.70 15.17
N VAL A 78 -4.29 -4.28 14.81
CA VAL A 78 -4.56 -2.94 14.27
C VAL A 78 -5.76 -2.29 14.96
N LYS A 79 -5.79 -0.96 14.98
CA LYS A 79 -6.97 -0.19 15.37
C LYS A 79 -8.09 -0.46 14.36
N LYS A 80 -9.30 -0.60 14.86
CA LYS A 80 -10.49 -0.67 14.03
C LYS A 80 -10.72 0.68 13.35
N VAL A 81 -10.79 0.65 12.03
CA VAL A 81 -11.15 1.81 11.20
C VAL A 81 -12.19 1.41 10.17
N THR A 82 -12.99 2.38 9.73
CA THR A 82 -13.83 2.24 8.55
C THR A 82 -13.03 2.71 7.35
N ILE A 83 -12.59 1.79 6.49
CA ILE A 83 -11.79 2.12 5.30
C ILE A 83 -12.59 3.07 4.39
N LEU A 84 -11.97 4.17 3.99
CA LEU A 84 -12.46 5.02 2.92
C LEU A 84 -12.44 4.24 1.61
N PRO A 85 -13.50 4.27 0.80
CA PRO A 85 -13.53 3.49 -0.44
C PRO A 85 -12.69 4.15 -1.55
N LEU A 86 -11.47 4.55 -1.18
CA LEU A 86 -10.50 5.22 -2.04
C LEU A 86 -9.14 4.55 -1.89
N GLU A 87 -8.46 4.34 -3.01
CA GLU A 87 -7.02 4.10 -3.05
C GLU A 87 -6.32 5.42 -3.36
N VAL A 88 -5.31 5.74 -2.58
CA VAL A 88 -4.48 6.94 -2.76
C VAL A 88 -3.14 6.52 -3.33
N ILE A 89 -2.77 7.09 -4.48
CA ILE A 89 -1.54 6.73 -5.20
C ILE A 89 -0.65 7.96 -5.31
N ILE A 90 0.64 7.79 -5.02
CA ILE A 90 1.69 8.75 -5.37
C ILE A 90 2.61 8.13 -6.40
N ARG A 91 2.97 8.94 -7.42
CA ARG A 91 3.95 8.56 -8.44
C ARG A 91 5.11 9.54 -8.47
N ASN A 92 6.32 9.01 -8.29
CA ASN A 92 7.57 9.74 -8.38
C ASN A 92 8.29 9.49 -9.71
N ILE A 93 8.10 8.29 -10.27
CA ILE A 93 8.70 7.84 -11.52
C ILE A 93 7.59 7.19 -12.36
N SER A 94 7.61 7.41 -13.66
CA SER A 94 6.62 6.84 -14.57
C SER A 94 6.71 5.31 -14.62
N ALA A 95 5.60 4.62 -14.33
CA ALA A 95 5.51 3.17 -14.38
C ALA A 95 4.06 2.67 -14.50
N GLY A 96 3.91 1.41 -14.90
CA GLY A 96 2.66 0.66 -14.84
C GLY A 96 1.50 1.28 -15.61
N SER A 97 0.34 1.42 -14.95
CA SER A 97 -0.88 1.95 -15.57
C SER A 97 -0.76 3.42 -16.00
N PHE A 98 0.08 4.21 -15.34
CA PHE A 98 0.36 5.59 -15.74
C PHE A 98 0.94 5.66 -17.15
N CYS A 99 1.98 4.86 -17.42
CA CYS A 99 2.61 4.80 -18.74
C CYS A 99 1.62 4.35 -19.83
N LYS A 100 0.84 3.31 -19.54
CA LYS A 100 -0.16 2.79 -20.49
C LYS A 100 -1.24 3.81 -20.80
N ARG A 101 -1.73 4.51 -19.78
CA ARG A 101 -2.84 5.46 -19.90
C ARG A 101 -2.46 6.74 -20.62
N LEU A 102 -1.24 7.23 -20.40
CA LEU A 102 -0.77 8.52 -20.93
C LEU A 102 0.21 8.39 -22.11
N GLY A 103 0.58 7.16 -22.50
CA GLY A 103 1.50 6.93 -23.60
C GLY A 103 2.92 7.41 -23.33
N VAL A 104 3.36 7.42 -22.08
CA VAL A 104 4.71 7.84 -21.68
C VAL A 104 5.62 6.64 -21.41
N GLU A 105 6.92 6.82 -21.62
CA GLU A 105 7.92 5.80 -21.35
C GLU A 105 8.03 5.49 -19.84
N GLU A 106 8.40 4.25 -19.51
CA GLU A 106 8.68 3.83 -18.14
C GLU A 106 10.06 4.36 -17.69
N GLY A 107 10.14 4.82 -16.44
CA GLY A 107 11.41 5.21 -15.84
C GLY A 107 11.72 6.71 -15.87
N ILE A 108 10.81 7.54 -16.37
CA ILE A 108 10.97 9.00 -16.35
C ILE A 108 10.74 9.50 -14.92
N VAL A 109 11.72 10.19 -14.35
CA VAL A 109 11.55 10.89 -13.07
C VAL A 109 10.64 12.08 -13.30
N LEU A 110 9.53 12.12 -12.55
CA LEU A 110 8.56 13.21 -12.68
C LEU A 110 9.08 14.46 -11.97
N SER A 111 8.80 15.64 -12.54
CA SER A 111 9.21 16.92 -11.97
C SER A 111 8.60 17.20 -10.59
N GLU A 112 7.39 16.68 -10.39
CA GLU A 112 6.65 16.74 -9.12
C GLU A 112 5.94 15.38 -8.88
N PRO A 113 5.74 14.98 -7.61
CA PRO A 113 4.94 13.80 -7.30
C PRO A 113 3.51 13.97 -7.79
N ILE A 114 2.97 12.96 -8.48
CA ILE A 114 1.57 12.96 -8.91
C ILE A 114 0.74 12.27 -7.84
N PHE A 115 -0.30 12.95 -7.35
CA PHE A 115 -1.31 12.41 -6.46
C PHE A 115 -2.53 11.98 -7.27
N GLU A 116 -2.94 10.72 -7.16
CA GLU A 116 -4.12 10.17 -7.82
C GLU A 116 -5.06 9.52 -6.79
N LEU A 117 -6.36 9.57 -7.08
CA LEU A 117 -7.38 8.83 -6.36
C LEU A 117 -7.98 7.76 -7.28
N CYS A 118 -8.15 6.54 -6.76
CA CYS A 118 -8.96 5.52 -7.40
C CYS A 118 -10.17 5.19 -6.52
N TYR A 119 -11.32 4.98 -7.15
CA TYR A 119 -12.48 4.44 -6.46
C TYR A 119 -12.26 2.95 -6.23
N LYS A 120 -12.20 2.53 -4.96
CA LYS A 120 -11.97 1.14 -4.55
C LYS A 120 -13.19 0.29 -4.84
N ARG A 121 -13.29 -0.16 -6.07
CA ARG A 121 -14.38 -0.99 -6.61
C ARG A 121 -13.79 -2.00 -7.59
N ASP A 122 -13.47 -3.18 -7.09
CA ASP A 122 -12.89 -4.29 -7.86
C ASP A 122 -13.69 -4.64 -9.12
N ASP A 123 -15.03 -4.62 -9.01
CA ASP A 123 -15.93 -4.89 -10.13
C ASP A 123 -15.91 -3.84 -11.25
N LEU A 124 -15.40 -2.62 -10.93
CA LEU A 124 -15.20 -1.54 -11.90
C LEU A 124 -13.73 -1.39 -12.31
N GLY A 125 -12.82 -2.22 -11.78
CA GLY A 125 -11.39 -2.15 -12.05
C GLY A 125 -10.68 -0.99 -11.37
N ASP A 126 -11.17 -0.55 -10.22
CA ASP A 126 -10.61 0.53 -9.40
C ASP A 126 -10.33 1.80 -10.23
N PRO A 127 -11.35 2.41 -10.85
CA PRO A 127 -11.18 3.50 -11.79
C PRO A 127 -10.56 4.73 -11.12
N ILE A 128 -9.67 5.42 -11.85
CA ILE A 128 -9.15 6.73 -11.42
C ILE A 128 -10.28 7.74 -11.45
N ILE A 129 -10.38 8.52 -10.38
CA ILE A 129 -11.35 9.59 -10.21
C ILE A 129 -10.64 10.86 -9.72
N ASN A 130 -11.30 12.00 -9.86
CA ASN A 130 -10.85 13.24 -9.27
C ASN A 130 -11.56 13.55 -7.94
N ASP A 131 -11.16 14.63 -7.28
CA ASP A 131 -11.71 15.07 -6.00
C ASP A 131 -13.23 15.32 -6.09
N ASP A 132 -13.72 15.90 -7.21
CA ASP A 132 -15.15 16.18 -7.40
C ASP A 132 -15.99 14.91 -7.51
N HIS A 133 -15.48 13.88 -8.19
CA HIS A 133 -16.13 12.57 -8.24
C HIS A 133 -16.22 11.96 -6.82
N ALA A 134 -15.12 11.99 -6.05
CA ALA A 134 -15.10 11.42 -4.71
C ALA A 134 -16.12 12.10 -3.78
N VAL A 135 -16.24 13.42 -3.87
CA VAL A 135 -17.22 14.19 -3.08
C VAL A 135 -18.64 13.94 -3.56
N ALA A 136 -18.90 14.01 -4.87
CA ALA A 136 -20.22 13.81 -5.45
C ALA A 136 -20.80 12.43 -5.16
N LEU A 137 -19.93 11.41 -5.08
CA LEU A 137 -20.30 10.03 -4.75
C LEU A 137 -20.30 9.74 -3.24
N ASN A 138 -20.08 10.76 -2.39
CA ASN A 138 -19.99 10.64 -0.93
C ASN A 138 -18.95 9.62 -0.45
N LEU A 139 -17.85 9.46 -1.17
CA LEU A 139 -16.75 8.56 -0.79
C LEU A 139 -15.87 9.21 0.30
N ALA A 140 -15.64 10.50 0.18
CA ALA A 140 -14.95 11.34 1.15
C ALA A 140 -15.40 12.79 1.05
N THR A 141 -15.21 13.55 2.11
CA THR A 141 -15.40 15.01 2.11
C THR A 141 -14.19 15.72 1.51
N ARG A 142 -14.35 16.97 1.06
CA ARG A 142 -13.22 17.79 0.59
C ARG A 142 -12.13 17.96 1.66
N ALA A 143 -12.52 18.09 2.93
CA ALA A 143 -11.58 18.21 4.03
C ALA A 143 -10.74 16.92 4.22
N GLU A 144 -11.38 15.76 4.13
CA GLU A 144 -10.67 14.48 4.19
C GLU A 144 -9.73 14.28 2.99
N ILE A 145 -10.15 14.64 1.78
CA ILE A 145 -9.29 14.58 0.59
C ILE A 145 -8.08 15.50 0.73
N ALA A 146 -8.28 16.72 1.22
CA ALA A 146 -7.19 17.66 1.48
C ALA A 146 -6.21 17.13 2.53
N HIS A 147 -6.73 16.56 3.64
CA HIS A 147 -5.93 15.92 4.66
C HIS A 147 -5.12 14.73 4.09
N MET A 148 -5.77 13.80 3.40
CA MET A 148 -5.11 12.66 2.78
C MET A 148 -4.01 13.10 1.81
N ARG A 149 -4.26 14.12 0.98
CA ARG A 149 -3.26 14.66 0.04
C ARG A 149 -2.04 15.19 0.78
N GLN A 150 -2.24 16.03 1.78
CA GLN A 150 -1.16 16.63 2.56
C GLN A 150 -0.34 15.56 3.30
N GLU A 151 -1.01 14.64 3.96
CA GLU A 151 -0.35 13.56 4.71
C GLU A 151 0.37 12.58 3.78
N THR A 152 -0.24 12.20 2.65
CA THR A 152 0.39 11.31 1.67
C THR A 152 1.64 11.91 1.04
N LEU A 153 1.66 13.23 0.76
CA LEU A 153 2.86 13.90 0.29
C LEU A 153 3.96 13.92 1.35
N LYS A 154 3.61 14.12 2.64
CA LYS A 154 4.57 13.99 3.75
C LYS A 154 5.11 12.56 3.86
N ILE A 155 4.23 11.57 3.78
CA ILE A 155 4.61 10.14 3.76
C ILE A 155 5.56 9.86 2.58
N ASN A 156 5.28 10.40 1.41
CA ASN A 156 6.13 10.23 0.23
C ASN A 156 7.56 10.70 0.46
N GLU A 157 7.75 11.88 1.03
CA GLU A 157 9.11 12.38 1.30
C GLU A 157 9.85 11.50 2.32
N ILE A 158 9.16 11.05 3.37
CA ILE A 158 9.71 10.13 4.37
C ILE A 158 10.11 8.80 3.72
N LEU A 159 9.23 8.21 2.92
CA LEU A 159 9.48 6.92 2.27
C LEU A 159 10.55 7.01 1.18
N LYS A 160 10.62 8.11 0.43
CA LYS A 160 11.69 8.33 -0.56
C LYS A 160 13.07 8.31 0.09
N GLU A 161 13.22 9.06 1.19
CA GLU A 161 14.48 9.10 1.95
C GLU A 161 14.80 7.73 2.55
N PHE A 162 13.82 7.09 3.18
CA PHE A 162 13.95 5.78 3.80
C PHE A 162 14.42 4.72 2.80
N PHE A 163 13.75 4.58 1.67
CA PHE A 163 14.12 3.61 0.65
C PHE A 163 15.43 3.97 -0.06
N LEU A 164 15.71 5.26 -0.27
CA LEU A 164 16.98 5.68 -0.87
C LEU A 164 18.19 5.30 0.00
N ASN A 165 18.07 5.39 1.32
CA ASN A 165 19.10 4.95 2.27
C ASN A 165 19.30 3.43 2.23
N ALA A 166 18.27 2.67 1.84
CA ALA A 166 18.31 1.23 1.58
C ALA A 166 18.75 0.87 0.15
N ASN A 167 19.30 1.82 -0.63
CA ASN A 167 19.63 1.66 -2.04
C ASN A 167 18.45 1.21 -2.93
N LEU A 168 17.25 1.71 -2.62
CA LEU A 168 16.04 1.48 -3.38
C LEU A 168 15.46 2.80 -3.88
N LYS A 169 14.87 2.78 -5.09
CA LYS A 169 14.04 3.87 -5.62
C LYS A 169 12.58 3.59 -5.33
N LEU A 170 11.91 4.51 -4.65
CA LEU A 170 10.45 4.51 -4.55
C LEU A 170 9.85 5.10 -5.83
N VAL A 171 9.36 4.23 -6.70
CA VAL A 171 8.80 4.61 -8.00
C VAL A 171 7.39 5.18 -7.83
N ASP A 172 6.54 4.40 -7.23
CA ASP A 172 5.18 4.78 -6.82
C ASP A 172 4.71 3.91 -5.66
N PHE A 173 3.63 4.31 -5.03
CA PHE A 173 2.97 3.50 -4.02
C PHE A 173 1.49 3.80 -3.94
N LYS A 174 0.73 2.83 -3.47
CA LYS A 174 -0.68 2.90 -3.15
C LYS A 174 -0.86 2.72 -1.65
N ILE A 175 -1.64 3.60 -1.02
CA ILE A 175 -2.04 3.49 0.38
C ILE A 175 -3.55 3.68 0.52
N GLU A 176 -4.07 3.29 1.67
CA GLU A 176 -5.47 3.44 2.03
C GLU A 176 -5.59 4.17 3.36
N TYR A 177 -6.70 4.85 3.55
CA TYR A 177 -7.04 5.55 4.77
C TYR A 177 -8.32 5.00 5.39
N GLY A 178 -8.43 5.11 6.70
CA GLY A 178 -9.64 4.73 7.41
C GLY A 178 -10.03 5.76 8.45
N ARG A 179 -11.34 5.86 8.70
CA ARG A 179 -11.89 6.66 9.79
C ARG A 179 -11.92 5.84 11.07
N THR A 180 -11.35 6.38 12.14
CA THR A 180 -11.54 5.86 13.50
C THR A 180 -12.98 6.11 13.96
N HIS A 181 -13.36 5.54 15.11
CA HIS A 181 -14.69 5.79 15.68
C HIS A 181 -14.91 7.28 16.06
N ASP A 182 -13.84 8.01 16.34
CA ASP A 182 -13.87 9.46 16.64
C ASP A 182 -13.92 10.33 15.37
N GLY A 183 -13.89 9.70 14.19
CA GLY A 183 -13.93 10.38 12.89
C GLY A 183 -12.58 10.87 12.40
N GLU A 184 -11.47 10.56 13.07
CA GLU A 184 -10.14 10.89 12.60
C GLU A 184 -9.77 9.99 11.40
N VAL A 185 -9.21 10.58 10.35
CA VAL A 185 -8.71 9.86 9.17
C VAL A 185 -7.23 9.55 9.39
N ILE A 186 -6.88 8.26 9.39
CA ILE A 186 -5.52 7.78 9.64
C ILE A 186 -5.09 6.80 8.56
N LEU A 187 -3.77 6.64 8.39
CA LEU A 187 -3.20 5.66 7.48
C LEU A 187 -3.55 4.23 7.90
N ALA A 188 -3.98 3.42 6.95
CA ALA A 188 -4.41 2.04 7.17
C ALA A 188 -3.85 1.12 6.08
N ASP A 189 -4.35 -0.10 6.00
CA ASP A 189 -3.99 -1.17 5.09
C ASP A 189 -2.52 -1.61 5.25
N GLU A 190 -1.69 -1.46 4.25
CA GLU A 190 -0.27 -1.86 4.27
C GLU A 190 0.60 -0.92 3.42
N ILE A 191 1.90 -0.94 3.71
CA ILE A 191 2.95 -0.45 2.82
C ILE A 191 3.96 -1.57 2.65
N SER A 192 4.00 -2.18 1.47
CA SER A 192 4.78 -3.39 1.20
C SER A 192 5.16 -3.45 -0.28
N PRO A 193 5.97 -4.41 -0.72
CA PRO A 193 6.23 -4.63 -2.15
C PRO A 193 4.99 -4.98 -2.98
N ASP A 194 3.86 -5.33 -2.34
CA ASP A 194 2.56 -5.50 -3.02
C ASP A 194 1.91 -4.16 -3.39
N THR A 195 2.19 -3.10 -2.63
CA THR A 195 1.59 -1.77 -2.80
C THR A 195 2.57 -0.69 -3.24
N CYS A 196 3.88 -0.98 -3.20
CA CYS A 196 4.95 -0.11 -3.67
C CYS A 196 5.64 -0.70 -4.90
N ARG A 197 6.06 0.14 -5.86
CA ARG A 197 7.10 -0.21 -6.81
C ARG A 197 8.44 0.25 -6.27
N LEU A 198 9.31 -0.73 -6.06
CA LEU A 198 10.66 -0.55 -5.51
C LEU A 198 11.67 -1.09 -6.52
N TRP A 199 12.54 -0.22 -6.99
CA TRP A 199 13.60 -0.59 -7.91
C TRP A 199 14.96 -0.43 -7.24
N ASP A 200 15.86 -1.35 -7.53
CA ASP A 200 17.26 -1.18 -7.16
C ASP A 200 17.80 0.15 -7.70
N LYS A 201 18.52 0.88 -6.86
CA LYS A 201 18.95 2.25 -7.16
C LYS A 201 19.86 2.35 -8.38
N GLU A 202 20.71 1.37 -8.60
CA GLU A 202 21.72 1.40 -9.67
C GLU A 202 21.22 0.68 -10.93
N THR A 203 20.67 -0.51 -10.76
CA THR A 203 20.33 -1.41 -11.88
C THR A 203 18.90 -1.26 -12.38
N ASN A 204 18.02 -0.57 -11.62
CA ASN A 204 16.57 -0.52 -11.85
C ASN A 204 15.90 -1.91 -11.84
N THR A 205 16.54 -2.92 -11.25
CA THR A 205 15.94 -4.23 -11.04
C THR A 205 14.71 -4.08 -10.15
N LYS A 206 13.60 -4.67 -10.58
CA LYS A 206 12.32 -4.61 -9.86
C LYS A 206 12.34 -5.58 -8.68
N LEU A 207 12.06 -5.08 -7.47
CA LEU A 207 12.06 -5.86 -6.23
C LEU A 207 10.66 -5.90 -5.58
N ASP A 208 9.63 -5.70 -6.38
CA ASP A 208 8.24 -5.56 -5.99
C ASP A 208 7.32 -6.51 -6.78
N LYS A 209 6.01 -6.31 -6.64
CA LYS A 209 4.96 -7.14 -7.27
C LYS A 209 5.02 -7.14 -8.81
N ASP A 210 5.74 -6.23 -9.44
CA ASP A 210 5.93 -6.28 -10.90
C ASP A 210 6.70 -7.53 -11.32
N ARG A 211 7.48 -8.16 -10.43
CA ARG A 211 8.07 -9.49 -10.69
C ARG A 211 6.98 -10.54 -10.97
N PHE A 212 5.90 -10.51 -10.20
CA PHE A 212 4.73 -11.37 -10.43
C PHE A 212 3.93 -10.92 -11.65
N ARG A 213 3.61 -9.62 -11.77
CA ARG A 213 2.81 -9.08 -12.87
C ARG A 213 3.41 -9.37 -14.24
N ARG A 214 4.74 -9.26 -14.35
CA ARG A 214 5.50 -9.34 -15.63
C ARG A 214 6.20 -10.68 -15.84
N ASN A 215 5.96 -11.69 -15.00
CA ASN A 215 6.63 -13.01 -15.05
C ASN A 215 8.17 -12.93 -14.99
N LEU A 216 8.71 -12.03 -14.17
CA LEU A 216 10.17 -11.89 -14.03
C LEU A 216 10.80 -12.94 -13.09
N GLY A 217 9.96 -13.77 -12.44
CA GLY A 217 10.42 -14.78 -11.48
C GLY A 217 10.91 -14.21 -10.15
N SER A 218 11.36 -15.10 -9.28
CA SER A 218 12.04 -14.74 -8.01
C SER A 218 11.31 -13.66 -7.18
N VAL A 219 9.99 -13.81 -7.02
CA VAL A 219 9.16 -12.82 -6.28
C VAL A 219 9.57 -12.78 -4.82
N ILE A 220 9.73 -13.94 -4.19
CA ILE A 220 10.10 -14.07 -2.77
C ILE A 220 11.49 -13.51 -2.53
N GLU A 221 12.45 -13.84 -3.38
CA GLU A 221 13.81 -13.33 -3.28
C GLU A 221 13.85 -11.80 -3.37
N GLY A 222 13.02 -11.20 -4.25
CA GLY A 222 12.90 -9.75 -4.34
C GLY A 222 12.33 -9.12 -3.05
N TYR A 223 11.30 -9.73 -2.47
CA TYR A 223 10.70 -9.25 -1.22
C TYR A 223 11.64 -9.46 -0.03
N GLN A 224 12.34 -10.60 0.01
CA GLN A 224 13.37 -10.88 1.00
C GLN A 224 14.48 -9.83 0.96
N GLU A 225 14.98 -9.52 -0.24
CA GLU A 225 16.00 -8.51 -0.47
C GLU A 225 15.55 -7.12 0.01
N VAL A 226 14.28 -6.73 -0.23
CA VAL A 226 13.72 -5.49 0.31
C VAL A 226 13.77 -5.50 1.83
N LEU A 227 13.31 -6.58 2.48
CA LEU A 227 13.32 -6.68 3.94
C LEU A 227 14.73 -6.56 4.51
N GLU A 228 15.71 -7.26 3.93
CA GLU A 228 17.11 -7.24 4.37
C GLU A 228 17.75 -5.85 4.23
N ARG A 229 17.37 -5.09 3.21
CA ARG A 229 17.91 -3.75 2.98
C ARG A 229 17.33 -2.67 3.89
N ILE A 230 16.11 -2.86 4.39
CA ILE A 230 15.43 -1.85 5.22
C ILE A 230 15.60 -2.07 6.73
N GLN A 231 16.15 -3.21 7.15
CA GLN A 231 16.48 -3.54 8.54
C GLN A 231 17.90 -3.05 8.89
#